data_8f07cffd91486ff422a6c76ca8af924b
#
_entry.id   8f07cffd91486ff422a6c76ca8af924b
#
_cell.length_a   1.000
_cell.length_b   1.000
_cell.length_c   1.000
_cell.angle_alpha   90.00
_cell.angle_beta   90.00
_cell.angle_gamma   90.00
#
_symmetry.space_group_name_H-M   'P 1'
#
loop_
_entity.id
_entity.type
_entity.pdbx_description
1 polymer ?
#
loop_
_entity_poly.entity_id
_entity_poly.type
_entity_poly.pdbx_seq_one_letter_code
_entity_poly.pdbx_strand_id
1 'polypeptide(L)'
;MPRSSFSPLPSNLPDGAERRALQLLVVDDDATQRSLITVAAKQAGHEVTVAPSVAEAIEKLRTARFDCVTLDLVLEDGDGIDVLGEMAKAKFGGAVIVISGMDGKRRSAARSFARSVGIELQSLPKPLDLAALRISLANLGKTAMGLPAMHTWGGVATDAIVERHRA
;
A
#
# COMPACT_ATOMS: atom_id res chain seq x y z
N MET A 1 -23.92 52.63 19.62
CA MET A 1 -23.06 51.76 18.80
C MET A 1 -22.99 50.41 19.47
N PRO A 2 -23.71 49.37 18.99
CA PRO A 2 -23.59 48.07 19.59
C PRO A 2 -22.28 47.42 19.12
N ARG A 3 -21.47 46.99 20.06
CA ARG A 3 -20.28 46.20 19.80
C ARG A 3 -20.69 44.80 19.33
N SER A 4 -20.37 44.49 18.08
CA SER A 4 -20.52 43.13 17.54
C SER A 4 -19.64 42.18 18.33
N SER A 5 -20.27 41.33 19.12
CA SER A 5 -19.64 40.20 19.76
C SER A 5 -19.34 39.15 18.66
N PHE A 6 -18.13 39.18 18.15
CA PHE A 6 -17.63 38.06 17.36
C PHE A 6 -17.34 36.94 18.36
N SER A 7 -18.26 35.99 18.46
CA SER A 7 -17.97 34.71 19.11
C SER A 7 -17.00 33.96 18.23
N PRO A 8 -15.84 33.54 18.73
CA PRO A 8 -14.98 32.63 17.96
C PRO A 8 -15.73 31.33 17.75
N LEU A 9 -15.73 30.87 16.51
CA LEU A 9 -16.22 29.54 16.14
C LEU A 9 -15.54 28.52 17.04
N PRO A 10 -16.27 27.49 17.52
CA PRO A 10 -15.65 26.42 18.29
C PRO A 10 -14.61 25.72 17.42
N SER A 11 -13.37 25.81 17.82
CA SER A 11 -12.24 25.08 17.25
C SER A 11 -12.27 23.60 17.69
N ASN A 12 -13.42 22.97 17.56
CA ASN A 12 -13.57 21.52 17.75
C ASN A 12 -13.57 20.83 16.38
N LEU A 13 -12.50 21.03 15.62
CA LEU A 13 -12.04 19.93 14.78
C LEU A 13 -11.50 18.89 15.74
N PRO A 14 -11.91 17.58 15.62
CA PRO A 14 -11.27 16.54 16.40
C PRO A 14 -9.79 16.57 16.04
N ASP A 15 -9.00 17.12 16.96
CA ASP A 15 -7.57 17.08 16.94
C ASP A 15 -7.19 15.60 16.94
N GLY A 16 -6.50 15.16 15.85
CA GLY A 16 -5.81 13.89 15.86
C GLY A 16 -6.72 12.65 15.81
N ALA A 17 -7.32 12.40 14.66
CA ALA A 17 -7.33 11.00 14.23
C ALA A 17 -5.85 10.61 14.14
N GLU A 18 -5.31 10.06 15.24
CA GLU A 18 -3.96 9.52 15.28
C GLU A 18 -3.88 8.52 14.13
N ARG A 19 -3.15 8.90 13.09
CA ARG A 19 -2.92 8.03 11.94
C ARG A 19 -2.17 6.82 12.49
N ARG A 20 -2.85 5.68 12.58
CA ARG A 20 -2.22 4.47 13.02
C ARG A 20 -0.98 4.20 12.17
N ALA A 21 0.17 4.05 12.79
CA ALA A 21 1.38 3.62 12.12
C ALA A 21 1.16 2.23 11.52
N LEU A 22 1.36 2.08 10.20
CA LEU A 22 1.33 0.79 9.53
C LEU A 22 2.63 0.04 9.80
N GLN A 23 2.52 -1.28 9.95
CA GLN A 23 3.65 -2.20 9.92
C GLN A 23 3.90 -2.57 8.46
N LEU A 24 4.98 -2.06 7.90
CA LEU A 24 5.31 -2.21 6.48
C LEU A 24 6.49 -3.17 6.28
N LEU A 25 6.34 -4.14 5.39
CA LEU A 25 7.43 -4.97 4.89
C LEU A 25 7.84 -4.48 3.51
N VAL A 26 9.13 -4.16 3.33
CA VAL A 26 9.71 -3.73 2.06
C VAL A 26 10.53 -4.86 1.46
N VAL A 27 10.07 -5.43 0.36
CA VAL A 27 10.71 -6.54 -0.36
C VAL A 27 11.26 -6.05 -1.69
N ASP A 28 12.57 -5.88 -1.75
CA ASP A 28 13.30 -5.44 -2.94
C ASP A 28 14.78 -5.81 -2.77
N ASP A 29 15.43 -6.36 -3.78
CA ASP A 29 16.85 -6.71 -3.76
C ASP A 29 17.78 -5.49 -4.00
N ASP A 30 17.28 -4.41 -4.58
CA ASP A 30 18.00 -3.16 -4.75
C ASP A 30 18.07 -2.38 -3.43
N ALA A 31 19.28 -2.24 -2.88
CA ALA A 31 19.50 -1.53 -1.62
C ALA A 31 19.10 -0.05 -1.68
N THR A 32 19.32 0.61 -2.82
CA THR A 32 18.94 2.02 -3.02
C THR A 32 17.43 2.16 -3.00
N GLN A 33 16.73 1.32 -3.72
CA GLN A 33 15.27 1.30 -3.76
C GLN A 33 14.68 1.03 -2.37
N ARG A 34 15.18 0.01 -1.65
CA ARG A 34 14.77 -0.26 -0.27
C ARG A 34 14.94 0.95 0.63
N SER A 35 16.08 1.63 0.52
CA SER A 35 16.36 2.82 1.34
C SER A 35 15.39 3.96 1.04
N LEU A 36 15.11 4.23 -0.22
CA LEU A 36 14.16 5.27 -0.64
C LEU A 36 12.75 4.99 -0.11
N ILE A 37 12.27 3.76 -0.26
CA ILE A 37 10.96 3.35 0.25
C ILE A 37 10.92 3.46 1.77
N THR A 38 11.96 2.99 2.45
CA THR A 38 12.07 3.04 3.91
C THR A 38 12.00 4.47 4.45
N VAL A 39 12.78 5.37 3.85
CA VAL A 39 12.76 6.79 4.26
C VAL A 39 11.38 7.41 4.04
N ALA A 40 10.78 7.19 2.88
CA ALA A 40 9.46 7.73 2.56
C ALA A 40 8.38 7.21 3.52
N ALA A 41 8.39 5.93 3.85
CA ALA A 41 7.44 5.31 4.77
C ALA A 41 7.63 5.81 6.22
N LYS A 42 8.86 5.90 6.70
CA LYS A 42 9.17 6.44 8.04
C LYS A 42 8.78 7.91 8.17
N GLN A 43 9.04 8.71 7.15
CA GLN A 43 8.60 10.11 7.12
C GLN A 43 7.07 10.25 7.15
N ALA A 44 6.36 9.26 6.63
CA ALA A 44 4.90 9.19 6.72
C ALA A 44 4.37 8.61 8.05
N GLY A 45 5.26 8.26 8.97
CA GLY A 45 4.91 7.78 10.32
C GLY A 45 4.69 6.27 10.42
N HIS A 46 5.23 5.48 9.48
CA HIS A 46 5.09 4.02 9.47
C HIS A 46 6.34 3.32 9.99
N GLU A 47 6.14 2.12 10.54
CA GLU A 47 7.22 1.22 10.93
C GLU A 47 7.62 0.34 9.75
N VAL A 48 8.93 0.15 9.55
CA VAL A 48 9.46 -0.54 8.35
C VAL A 48 10.37 -1.69 8.76
N THR A 49 10.08 -2.85 8.19
CA THR A 49 10.95 -4.02 8.14
C THR A 49 11.37 -4.24 6.69
N VAL A 50 12.61 -4.60 6.43
CA VAL A 50 13.12 -4.83 5.09
C VAL A 50 13.45 -6.31 4.86
N ALA A 51 13.26 -6.77 3.62
CA ALA A 51 13.65 -8.09 3.15
C ALA A 51 14.29 -7.96 1.75
N PRO A 52 15.60 -8.22 1.62
CA PRO A 52 16.29 -8.09 0.34
C PRO A 52 16.10 -9.29 -0.61
N SER A 53 15.38 -10.32 -0.19
CA SER A 53 15.21 -11.55 -0.93
C SER A 53 13.84 -12.20 -0.71
N VAL A 54 13.45 -13.11 -1.59
CA VAL A 54 12.26 -13.96 -1.42
C VAL A 54 12.33 -14.75 -0.10
N ALA A 55 13.48 -15.38 0.17
CA ALA A 55 13.67 -16.20 1.37
C ALA A 55 13.48 -15.38 2.67
N GLU A 56 14.07 -14.18 2.76
CA GLU A 56 13.92 -13.32 3.92
C GLU A 56 12.48 -12.77 4.03
N ALA A 57 11.85 -12.43 2.93
CA ALA A 57 10.45 -11.99 2.93
C ALA A 57 9.54 -13.08 3.51
N ILE A 58 9.70 -14.32 3.09
CA ILE A 58 8.92 -15.45 3.58
C ILE A 58 9.15 -15.67 5.08
N GLU A 59 10.41 -15.61 5.54
CA GLU A 59 10.73 -15.72 6.97
C GLU A 59 10.05 -14.61 7.79
N LYS A 60 10.14 -13.36 7.33
CA LYS A 60 9.49 -12.22 8.00
C LYS A 60 7.97 -12.39 8.08
N LEU A 61 7.34 -12.82 6.99
CA LEU A 61 5.89 -13.06 6.94
C LEU A 61 5.43 -14.17 7.88
N ARG A 62 6.28 -15.14 8.16
CA ARG A 62 5.99 -16.22 9.13
C ARG A 62 6.14 -15.80 10.57
N THR A 63 7.01 -14.85 10.87
CA THR A 63 7.40 -14.47 12.24
C THR A 63 6.77 -13.18 12.72
N ALA A 64 6.25 -12.34 11.83
CA ALA A 64 5.65 -11.05 12.17
C ALA A 64 4.39 -10.78 11.34
N ARG A 65 3.59 -9.82 11.81
CA ARG A 65 2.40 -9.36 11.10
C ARG A 65 2.68 -8.01 10.45
N PHE A 66 2.17 -7.84 9.24
CA PHE A 66 2.30 -6.60 8.47
C PHE A 66 0.93 -6.13 8.00
N ASP A 67 0.76 -4.81 7.95
CA ASP A 67 -0.44 -4.17 7.40
C ASP A 67 -0.31 -3.96 5.89
N CYS A 68 0.91 -3.79 5.41
CA CYS A 68 1.21 -3.58 4.00
C CYS A 68 2.56 -4.19 3.63
N VAL A 69 2.66 -4.67 2.40
CA VAL A 69 3.92 -5.15 1.81
C VAL A 69 4.17 -4.38 0.52
N THR A 70 5.33 -3.73 0.39
CA THR A 70 5.81 -3.29 -0.92
C THR A 70 6.64 -4.40 -1.52
N LEU A 71 6.38 -4.78 -2.76
CA LEU A 71 6.93 -5.98 -3.37
C LEU A 71 7.48 -5.69 -4.77
N ASP A 72 8.77 -5.92 -4.98
CA ASP A 72 9.34 -6.08 -6.31
C ASP A 72 9.01 -7.48 -6.83
N LEU A 73 8.57 -7.57 -8.08
CA LEU A 73 8.26 -8.87 -8.72
C LEU A 73 9.50 -9.58 -9.25
N VAL A 74 10.60 -8.86 -9.46
CA VAL A 74 11.86 -9.42 -9.98
C VAL A 74 12.92 -9.33 -8.91
N LEU A 75 13.20 -10.45 -8.26
CA LEU A 75 14.21 -10.57 -7.21
C LEU A 75 15.33 -11.51 -7.67
N GLU A 76 16.55 -11.33 -7.15
CA GLU A 76 17.70 -12.14 -7.55
C GLU A 76 17.52 -13.63 -7.24
N ASP A 77 16.83 -13.97 -6.15
CA ASP A 77 16.62 -15.34 -5.68
C ASP A 77 15.25 -15.93 -6.07
N GLY A 78 14.43 -15.21 -6.84
CA GLY A 78 13.15 -15.76 -7.28
C GLY A 78 12.15 -14.71 -7.76
N ASP A 79 10.89 -15.12 -7.82
CA ASP A 79 9.78 -14.29 -8.27
C ASP A 79 8.99 -13.75 -7.07
N GLY A 80 8.63 -12.49 -7.12
CA GLY A 80 7.76 -11.88 -6.11
C GLY A 80 6.38 -12.55 -6.00
N ILE A 81 5.94 -13.26 -7.04
CA ILE A 81 4.71 -14.09 -6.99
C ILE A 81 4.81 -15.19 -5.94
N ASP A 82 6.00 -15.74 -5.70
CA ASP A 82 6.21 -16.73 -4.64
C ASP A 82 5.94 -16.13 -3.26
N VAL A 83 6.30 -14.86 -3.06
CA VAL A 83 5.97 -14.12 -1.83
C VAL A 83 4.45 -13.96 -1.67
N LEU A 84 3.73 -13.64 -2.75
CA LEU A 84 2.26 -13.59 -2.74
C LEU A 84 1.65 -14.95 -2.38
N GLY A 85 2.24 -16.05 -2.85
CA GLY A 85 1.83 -17.40 -2.51
C GLY A 85 1.94 -17.70 -1.01
N GLU A 86 3.02 -17.29 -0.38
CA GLU A 86 3.19 -17.45 1.06
C GLU A 86 2.23 -16.53 1.85
N MET A 87 1.97 -15.32 1.38
CA MET A 87 0.95 -14.45 1.98
C MET A 87 -0.43 -15.10 1.97
N ALA A 88 -0.80 -15.73 0.85
CA ALA A 88 -2.08 -16.44 0.73
C ALA A 88 -2.18 -17.60 1.72
N LYS A 89 -1.10 -18.39 1.88
CA LYS A 89 -1.04 -19.49 2.87
C LYS A 89 -1.16 -18.97 4.30
N ALA A 90 -0.54 -17.82 4.60
CA ALA A 90 -0.59 -17.18 5.90
C ALA A 90 -1.92 -16.41 6.15
N LYS A 91 -2.85 -16.41 5.21
CA LYS A 91 -4.11 -15.63 5.26
C LYS A 91 -3.84 -14.16 5.51
N PHE A 92 -2.90 -13.59 4.77
CA PHE A 92 -2.53 -12.19 4.87
C PHE A 92 -3.73 -11.28 4.60
N GLY A 93 -4.09 -10.46 5.58
CA GLY A 93 -5.25 -9.57 5.51
C GLY A 93 -4.93 -8.12 5.19
N GLY A 94 -3.66 -7.82 4.89
CA GLY A 94 -3.20 -6.47 4.53
C GLY A 94 -3.23 -6.21 3.03
N ALA A 95 -2.60 -5.12 2.62
CA ALA A 95 -2.50 -4.71 1.23
C ALA A 95 -1.09 -4.94 0.66
N VAL A 96 -1.00 -5.15 -0.64
CA VAL A 96 0.27 -5.27 -1.37
C VAL A 96 0.40 -4.11 -2.36
N ILE A 97 1.53 -3.43 -2.32
CA ILE A 97 1.93 -2.46 -3.33
C ILE A 97 3.06 -3.06 -4.15
N VAL A 98 2.74 -3.51 -5.36
CA VAL A 98 3.74 -4.00 -6.30
C VAL A 98 4.47 -2.81 -6.91
N ILE A 99 5.79 -2.82 -6.80
CA ILE A 99 6.66 -1.81 -7.42
C ILE A 99 7.49 -2.55 -8.47
N SER A 100 7.14 -2.40 -9.73
CA SER A 100 7.78 -3.17 -10.78
C SER A 100 8.07 -2.34 -12.01
N GLY A 101 9.09 -2.80 -12.78
CA GLY A 101 9.45 -2.23 -14.07
C GLY A 101 8.42 -2.55 -15.16
N MET A 102 8.89 -2.61 -16.41
CA MET A 102 8.02 -2.66 -17.59
C MET A 102 7.42 -4.05 -17.89
N ASP A 103 7.66 -5.08 -17.09
CA ASP A 103 7.10 -6.41 -17.33
C ASP A 103 5.59 -6.49 -17.03
N GLY A 104 4.80 -6.17 -18.05
CA GLY A 104 3.34 -6.21 -17.97
C GLY A 104 2.77 -7.60 -17.71
N LYS A 105 3.45 -8.67 -18.16
CA LYS A 105 3.00 -10.05 -17.94
C LYS A 105 3.09 -10.44 -16.48
N ARG A 106 4.20 -10.11 -15.80
CA ARG A 106 4.37 -10.38 -14.37
C ARG A 106 3.39 -9.59 -13.52
N ARG A 107 3.18 -8.31 -13.84
CA ARG A 107 2.17 -7.50 -13.15
C ARG A 107 0.75 -8.05 -13.32
N SER A 108 0.41 -8.48 -14.52
CA SER A 108 -0.88 -9.10 -14.82
C SER A 108 -1.05 -10.42 -14.07
N ALA A 109 -0.02 -11.27 -14.05
CA ALA A 109 -0.03 -12.54 -13.31
C ALA A 109 -0.17 -12.30 -11.80
N ALA A 110 0.57 -11.35 -11.24
CA ALA A 110 0.49 -10.99 -9.82
C ALA A 110 -0.90 -10.49 -9.45
N ARG A 111 -1.50 -9.64 -10.27
CA ARG A 111 -2.86 -9.12 -10.08
C ARG A 111 -3.91 -10.21 -10.13
N SER A 112 -3.81 -11.10 -11.11
CA SER A 112 -4.74 -12.24 -11.25
C SER A 112 -4.63 -13.19 -10.06
N PHE A 113 -3.41 -13.49 -9.62
CA PHE A 113 -3.18 -14.33 -8.45
C PHE A 113 -3.74 -13.68 -7.18
N ALA A 114 -3.40 -12.43 -6.92
CA ALA A 114 -3.89 -11.70 -5.75
C ALA A 114 -5.42 -11.67 -5.68
N ARG A 115 -6.07 -11.44 -6.81
CA ARG A 115 -7.54 -11.47 -6.92
C ARG A 115 -8.10 -12.85 -6.58
N SER A 116 -7.47 -13.92 -7.05
CA SER A 116 -7.94 -15.30 -6.81
C SER A 116 -7.87 -15.72 -5.34
N VAL A 117 -6.99 -15.10 -4.56
CA VAL A 117 -6.78 -15.40 -3.14
C VAL A 117 -7.27 -14.29 -2.20
N GLY A 118 -7.92 -13.26 -2.72
CA GLY A 118 -8.50 -12.18 -1.93
C GLY A 118 -7.50 -11.18 -1.35
N ILE A 119 -6.31 -11.04 -1.94
CA ILE A 119 -5.31 -10.05 -1.54
C ILE A 119 -5.56 -8.74 -2.30
N GLU A 120 -5.68 -7.63 -1.58
CA GLU A 120 -5.73 -6.30 -2.17
C GLU A 120 -4.36 -5.92 -2.72
N LEU A 121 -4.28 -5.65 -4.03
CA LEU A 121 -3.05 -5.35 -4.73
C LEU A 121 -3.15 -4.05 -5.52
N GLN A 122 -2.23 -3.13 -5.26
CA GLN A 122 -1.98 -1.93 -6.04
C GLN A 122 -0.66 -2.09 -6.80
N SER A 123 -0.47 -1.33 -7.87
CA SER A 123 0.75 -1.36 -8.67
C SER A 123 1.29 0.04 -8.90
N LEU A 124 2.56 0.24 -8.60
CA LEU A 124 3.29 1.47 -8.89
C LEU A 124 4.42 1.15 -9.88
N PRO A 125 4.60 1.97 -10.94
CA PRO A 125 5.66 1.74 -11.91
C PRO A 125 7.04 2.16 -11.38
N LYS A 126 8.10 1.56 -11.96
CA LYS A 126 9.47 2.07 -11.85
C LYS A 126 9.75 3.02 -13.03
N PRO A 127 10.46 4.12 -12.83
CA PRO A 127 11.04 4.61 -11.58
C PRO A 127 9.97 5.01 -10.56
N LEU A 128 10.20 4.66 -9.28
CA LEU A 128 9.22 4.89 -8.23
C LEU A 128 9.01 6.38 -7.95
N ASP A 129 7.77 6.83 -8.05
CA ASP A 129 7.35 8.11 -7.53
C ASP A 129 7.04 8.00 -6.03
N LEU A 130 7.89 8.62 -5.21
CA LEU A 130 7.74 8.61 -3.76
C LEU A 130 6.49 9.35 -3.28
N ALA A 131 6.01 10.35 -4.03
CA ALA A 131 4.75 11.02 -3.72
C ALA A 131 3.56 10.06 -3.92
N ALA A 132 3.55 9.31 -5.02
CA ALA A 132 2.54 8.29 -5.28
C ALA A 132 2.57 7.19 -4.20
N LEU A 133 3.75 6.75 -3.75
CA LEU A 133 3.88 5.80 -2.65
C LEU A 133 3.29 6.33 -1.35
N ARG A 134 3.61 7.58 -0.98
CA ARG A 134 3.06 8.21 0.23
C ARG A 134 1.54 8.31 0.19
N ILE A 135 0.97 8.65 -0.96
CA ILE A 135 -0.48 8.71 -1.15
C ILE A 135 -1.10 7.32 -0.98
N SER A 136 -0.50 6.29 -1.57
CA SER A 136 -0.96 4.91 -1.43
C SER A 136 -0.94 4.46 0.03
N LEU A 137 0.14 4.72 0.75
CA LEU A 137 0.26 4.39 2.18
C LEU A 137 -0.75 5.16 3.04
N ALA A 138 -0.98 6.45 2.75
CA ALA A 138 -1.97 7.25 3.45
C ALA A 138 -3.40 6.73 3.24
N ASN A 139 -3.73 6.29 2.04
CA ASN A 139 -5.03 5.70 1.74
C ASN A 139 -5.24 4.37 2.48
N LEU A 140 -4.22 3.51 2.54
CA LEU A 140 -4.28 2.27 3.31
C LEU A 140 -4.48 2.54 4.80
N GLY A 141 -3.81 3.54 5.37
CA GLY A 141 -4.01 3.96 6.75
C GLY A 141 -5.46 4.39 7.03
N LYS A 142 -6.10 5.07 6.10
CA LYS A 142 -7.52 5.47 6.21
C LYS A 142 -8.46 4.27 6.15
N THR A 143 -8.23 3.34 5.23
CA THR A 143 -9.01 2.11 5.10
C THR A 143 -8.93 1.25 6.36
N ALA A 144 -7.75 1.13 6.95
CA ALA A 144 -7.55 0.43 8.22
C ALA A 144 -8.31 1.08 9.39
N MET A 145 -8.65 2.36 9.29
CA MET A 145 -9.49 3.09 10.26
C MET A 145 -10.99 3.08 9.90
N GLY A 146 -11.39 2.35 8.85
CA GLY A 146 -12.78 2.33 8.37
C GLY A 146 -13.22 3.62 7.65
N LEU A 147 -12.29 4.47 7.27
CA LEU A 147 -12.56 5.68 6.50
C LEU A 147 -12.54 5.37 4.99
N PRO A 148 -13.39 6.00 4.18
CA PRO A 148 -13.39 5.77 2.74
C PRO A 148 -12.05 6.20 2.13
N ALA A 149 -11.50 5.35 1.27
CA ALA A 149 -10.31 5.68 0.50
C ALA A 149 -10.61 6.85 -0.44
N MET A 150 -9.76 7.88 -0.40
CA MET A 150 -9.83 8.94 -1.40
C MET A 150 -9.29 8.38 -2.72
N HIS A 151 -10.13 8.32 -3.74
CA HIS A 151 -9.68 7.93 -5.07
C HIS A 151 -8.67 8.95 -5.59
N THR A 152 -7.42 8.54 -5.75
CA THR A 152 -6.44 9.33 -6.45
C THR A 152 -6.68 9.25 -7.95
N TRP A 153 -6.75 10.40 -8.61
CA TRP A 153 -6.83 10.50 -10.07
C TRP A 153 -5.68 9.71 -10.71
N GLY A 154 -6.02 8.69 -11.48
CA GLY A 154 -5.04 7.87 -12.21
C GLY A 154 -5.39 6.38 -12.36
N GLY A 155 -6.30 5.86 -11.59
CA GLY A 155 -6.88 4.53 -11.81
C GLY A 155 -8.18 4.68 -12.58
N VAL A 156 -8.19 4.36 -13.85
CA VAL A 156 -9.40 4.37 -14.66
C VAL A 156 -10.40 3.39 -14.03
N ALA A 157 -11.36 3.92 -13.30
CA ALA A 157 -12.55 3.20 -12.91
C ALA A 157 -13.44 3.00 -14.16
N THR A 158 -13.00 2.14 -15.07
CA THR A 158 -13.81 1.76 -16.22
C THR A 158 -14.81 0.66 -15.92
N ASP A 159 -14.70 0.01 -14.76
CA ASP A 159 -15.59 -1.11 -14.44
C ASP A 159 -16.87 -0.72 -13.69
N ALA A 160 -16.99 0.51 -13.21
CA ALA A 160 -18.19 0.92 -12.46
C ALA A 160 -19.35 1.45 -13.34
N ILE A 161 -19.15 1.63 -14.64
CA ILE A 161 -20.16 2.21 -15.54
C ILE A 161 -20.99 1.13 -16.24
N VAL A 162 -20.54 -0.12 -16.29
CA VAL A 162 -21.20 -1.18 -17.04
C VAL A 162 -22.36 -1.83 -16.28
N GLU A 163 -22.41 -1.74 -14.97
CA GLU A 163 -23.48 -2.41 -14.18
C GLU A 163 -24.75 -1.59 -13.96
N ARG A 164 -24.81 -0.32 -14.37
CA ARG A 164 -26.02 0.50 -14.17
C ARG A 164 -27.01 0.49 -15.35
N HIS A 165 -26.76 -0.28 -16.40
CA HIS A 165 -27.64 -0.34 -17.56
C HIS A 165 -28.19 -1.74 -17.86
N ARG A 166 -28.22 -2.64 -16.87
CA ARG A 166 -28.99 -3.89 -16.92
C ARG A 166 -30.04 -3.89 -15.81
N ALA A 167 -31.02 -3.11 -15.99
CA ALA A 167 -32.35 -3.29 -15.38
C ALA A 167 -33.37 -3.24 -16.49
#